data_5740c4efaed07a46502c83958ab57b4a
#
_entry.id   5740c4efaed07a46502c83958ab57b4a
#
_cell.length_a   1.000
_cell.length_b   1.000
_cell.length_c   1.000
_cell.angle_alpha   90.00
_cell.angle_beta   90.00
_cell.angle_gamma   90.00
#
_symmetry.space_group_name_H-M   'P 1'
#
loop_
_entity.id
_entity.type
_entity.pdbx_description
1 polymer ?
#
loop_
_entity_poly.entity_id
_entity_poly.type
_entity_poly.pdbx_seq_one_letter_code
_entity_poly.pdbx_strand_id
1 'polypeptide(L)'
;MNRRDALTSLLAALAWPPTWAAPLSVSTLIGTGSPGYSDRQVNNPYGLVIGPDGALYFCDLDNQRIRRLDLETRRTSTIAGNGERAYAGDGRVATEASLNMPHEIQFDAAGHLYIAERDNHVVRKIEAKTRLISTVAGTGEAGFSGDGGPATGAHLRQPHSIVVDRRRNRLLICDIGNHRLRAMNLSTGIIETIGGTGERQPTPDGARLTGTSLNGPRTIALDRAGNFYLALREGNAIYRVDADTLTAHHIAGTGEPGYSGDGGDSRAARLGGPKGLSWARDTLYIADTENHVIRAIDLKTRIIRTVLGTGRRGDGPEPDPMKCSLARPHGVFADGRGALYVGDSEAHRIRVLAVG
;
A
#
# COMPACT_ATOMS: atom_id res chain seq x y z
N MET A 1 10.43 42.78 -44.62
CA MET A 1 10.10 42.47 -43.22
C MET A 1 9.35 41.15 -43.20
N ASN A 2 10.03 40.09 -42.82
CA ASN A 2 9.58 38.71 -42.97
C ASN A 2 8.63 38.31 -41.82
N ARG A 3 7.46 37.82 -42.25
CA ARG A 3 6.53 37.07 -41.41
C ARG A 3 7.04 35.63 -41.22
N ARG A 4 7.94 35.40 -40.30
CA ARG A 4 8.33 34.06 -39.84
C ARG A 4 8.97 34.21 -38.47
N ASP A 5 8.20 34.21 -37.41
CA ASP A 5 8.65 33.91 -36.05
C ASP A 5 7.48 34.02 -35.05
N ALA A 6 6.38 33.34 -35.37
CA ALA A 6 5.27 33.20 -34.43
C ALA A 6 4.60 31.85 -34.64
N LEU A 7 5.32 30.77 -34.32
CA LEU A 7 4.72 29.41 -34.24
C LEU A 7 5.76 28.45 -33.74
N THR A 8 5.95 28.40 -32.43
CA THR A 8 6.49 27.21 -31.75
C THR A 8 6.33 27.35 -30.23
N SER A 9 5.10 27.40 -29.78
CA SER A 9 4.73 27.05 -28.41
C SER A 9 3.44 26.23 -28.43
N LEU A 10 3.39 25.22 -29.28
CA LEU A 10 2.34 24.22 -29.24
C LEU A 10 2.86 22.98 -28.45
N LEU A 11 2.47 22.89 -27.17
CA LEU A 11 1.77 21.74 -26.63
C LEU A 11 2.41 20.39 -26.95
N ALA A 12 3.39 20.00 -26.18
CA ALA A 12 3.50 18.60 -25.81
C ALA A 12 2.45 18.32 -24.72
N ALA A 13 1.17 18.28 -25.09
CA ALA A 13 0.18 17.50 -24.37
C ALA A 13 0.56 16.04 -24.60
N LEU A 14 1.53 15.56 -23.83
CA LEU A 14 1.93 14.16 -23.82
C LEU A 14 0.74 13.35 -23.34
N ALA A 15 0.15 12.64 -24.29
CA ALA A 15 -0.92 11.69 -24.05
C ALA A 15 -0.49 10.69 -22.96
N TRP A 16 -1.21 10.66 -21.86
CA TRP A 16 -1.29 9.52 -20.98
C TRP A 16 -1.57 8.26 -21.82
N PRO A 17 -1.12 7.05 -21.42
CA PRO A 17 -1.24 5.87 -22.25
C PRO A 17 -2.67 5.69 -22.80
N PRO A 18 -2.85 5.22 -24.01
CA PRO A 18 -4.11 5.23 -24.77
C PRO A 18 -5.27 4.40 -24.20
N THR A 19 -5.11 3.86 -22.99
CA THR A 19 -6.16 3.09 -22.31
C THR A 19 -7.18 3.93 -21.52
N TRP A 20 -7.00 5.26 -21.46
CA TRP A 20 -7.88 6.18 -20.71
C TRP A 20 -8.56 7.20 -21.63
N ALA A 21 -8.99 6.75 -22.81
CA ALA A 21 -9.70 7.59 -23.77
C ALA A 21 -11.10 8.02 -23.30
N ALA A 22 -11.66 7.34 -22.28
CA ALA A 22 -12.92 7.75 -21.65
C ALA A 22 -12.63 8.50 -20.33
N PRO A 23 -13.52 9.44 -19.94
CA PRO A 23 -13.36 10.18 -18.68
C PRO A 23 -13.37 9.22 -17.49
N LEU A 24 -12.44 9.43 -16.57
CA LEU A 24 -12.42 8.71 -15.32
C LEU A 24 -13.55 9.16 -14.41
N SER A 25 -14.16 8.22 -13.73
CA SER A 25 -15.13 8.50 -12.68
C SER A 25 -14.74 7.85 -11.36
N VAL A 26 -15.06 8.52 -10.27
CA VAL A 26 -14.92 7.97 -8.92
C VAL A 26 -16.29 7.64 -8.36
N SER A 27 -16.39 6.50 -7.69
CA SER A 27 -17.60 6.11 -6.96
C SER A 27 -17.27 5.36 -5.67
N THR A 28 -18.17 5.44 -4.69
CA THR A 28 -18.08 4.69 -3.45
C THR A 28 -18.53 3.24 -3.68
N LEU A 29 -17.68 2.28 -3.32
CA LEU A 29 -18.01 0.85 -3.33
C LEU A 29 -18.72 0.43 -2.06
N ILE A 30 -18.21 0.88 -0.91
CA ILE A 30 -18.76 0.62 0.42
C ILE A 30 -18.33 1.75 1.36
N GLY A 31 -19.10 1.97 2.39
CA GLY A 31 -18.92 3.01 3.40
C GLY A 31 -19.96 4.10 3.26
N THR A 32 -20.34 4.69 4.39
CA THR A 32 -21.41 5.70 4.49
C THR A 32 -20.90 7.10 4.83
N GLY A 33 -19.58 7.23 5.05
CA GLY A 33 -18.98 8.47 5.57
C GLY A 33 -18.97 8.53 7.11
N SER A 34 -19.60 7.56 7.76
CA SER A 34 -19.61 7.43 9.22
C SER A 34 -19.00 6.07 9.61
N PRO A 35 -18.20 6.02 10.69
CA PRO A 35 -17.62 4.76 11.16
C PRO A 35 -18.72 3.79 11.61
N GLY A 36 -18.47 2.50 11.39
CA GLY A 36 -19.40 1.47 11.85
C GLY A 36 -19.07 0.09 11.29
N TYR A 37 -19.83 -0.91 11.72
CA TYR A 37 -19.73 -2.29 11.27
C TYR A 37 -21.10 -2.82 10.85
N SER A 38 -21.33 -2.86 9.55
CA SER A 38 -22.53 -3.44 8.93
C SER A 38 -22.20 -3.83 7.49
N ASP A 39 -23.19 -4.30 6.74
CA ASP A 39 -23.03 -4.61 5.30
C ASP A 39 -22.68 -3.38 4.45
N ARG A 40 -22.94 -2.18 4.96
CA ARG A 40 -22.72 -0.90 4.26
C ARG A 40 -21.71 0.02 4.96
N GLN A 41 -21.30 -0.29 6.17
CA GLN A 41 -20.37 0.53 6.94
C GLN A 41 -19.01 -0.15 7.07
N VAL A 42 -17.98 0.67 7.10
CA VAL A 42 -16.60 0.31 7.41
C VAL A 42 -16.04 1.34 8.39
N ASN A 43 -14.97 1.00 9.07
CA ASN A 43 -14.32 1.89 10.00
C ASN A 43 -12.83 1.97 9.71
N ASN A 44 -12.43 3.10 9.08
CA ASN A 44 -11.04 3.38 8.77
C ASN A 44 -10.39 2.27 7.91
N PRO A 45 -10.87 2.02 6.65
CA PRO A 45 -10.33 0.96 5.80
C PRO A 45 -8.90 1.27 5.34
N TYR A 46 -8.01 0.28 5.46
CA TYR A 46 -6.58 0.39 5.13
C TYR A 46 -6.21 -0.48 3.92
N GLY A 47 -5.21 -1.35 4.07
CA GLY A 47 -4.72 -2.21 3.00
C GLY A 47 -5.82 -3.00 2.29
N LEU A 48 -5.76 -3.05 0.96
CA LEU A 48 -6.77 -3.70 0.15
C LEU A 48 -6.15 -4.41 -1.06
N VAL A 49 -6.75 -5.52 -1.46
CA VAL A 49 -6.26 -6.37 -2.56
C VAL A 49 -7.40 -7.14 -3.21
N ILE A 50 -7.31 -7.41 -4.50
CA ILE A 50 -8.21 -8.38 -5.14
C ILE A 50 -7.73 -9.80 -4.83
N GLY A 51 -8.65 -10.60 -4.28
CA GLY A 51 -8.40 -12.00 -3.96
C GLY A 51 -8.46 -12.94 -5.16
N PRO A 52 -8.10 -14.23 -4.95
CA PRO A 52 -8.14 -15.25 -6.00
C PRO A 52 -9.54 -15.48 -6.61
N ASP A 53 -10.58 -15.15 -5.87
CA ASP A 53 -12.00 -15.26 -6.28
C ASP A 53 -12.53 -13.99 -6.97
N GLY A 54 -11.66 -12.98 -7.22
CA GLY A 54 -12.03 -11.73 -7.87
C GLY A 54 -12.72 -10.70 -6.97
N ALA A 55 -12.97 -11.02 -5.70
CA ALA A 55 -13.53 -10.09 -4.74
C ALA A 55 -12.46 -9.13 -4.17
N LEU A 56 -12.88 -7.99 -3.65
CA LEU A 56 -12.01 -7.05 -2.94
C LEU A 56 -11.94 -7.45 -1.46
N TYR A 57 -10.70 -7.68 -0.98
CA TYR A 57 -10.41 -7.89 0.44
C TYR A 57 -9.78 -6.63 1.02
N PHE A 58 -10.12 -6.31 2.26
CA PHE A 58 -9.60 -5.10 2.89
C PHE A 58 -9.48 -5.23 4.41
N CYS A 59 -8.58 -4.47 4.98
CA CYS A 59 -8.46 -4.29 6.41
C CYS A 59 -9.50 -3.27 6.86
N ASP A 60 -10.50 -3.70 7.63
CA ASP A 60 -11.48 -2.85 8.32
C ASP A 60 -10.90 -2.52 9.70
N LEU A 61 -9.92 -1.57 9.69
CA LEU A 61 -8.89 -1.40 10.72
C LEU A 61 -9.45 -1.28 12.12
N ASP A 62 -10.29 -0.27 12.36
CA ASP A 62 -10.82 0.03 13.69
C ASP A 62 -11.95 -0.92 14.10
N ASN A 63 -12.47 -1.71 13.17
CA ASN A 63 -13.34 -2.84 13.45
C ASN A 63 -12.57 -4.13 13.76
N GLN A 64 -11.24 -4.12 13.74
CA GLN A 64 -10.36 -5.26 14.01
C GLN A 64 -10.73 -6.49 13.15
N ARG A 65 -10.97 -6.29 11.84
CA ARG A 65 -11.43 -7.33 10.92
C ARG A 65 -10.75 -7.25 9.55
N ILE A 66 -10.68 -8.40 8.91
CA ILE A 66 -10.48 -8.48 7.47
C ILE A 66 -11.82 -8.80 6.84
N ARG A 67 -12.21 -7.99 5.87
CA ARG A 67 -13.49 -8.16 5.18
C ARG A 67 -13.28 -8.43 3.69
N ARG A 68 -14.26 -9.11 3.10
CA ARG A 68 -14.38 -9.40 1.68
C ARG A 68 -15.61 -8.67 1.15
N LEU A 69 -15.44 -7.91 0.08
CA LEU A 69 -16.51 -7.27 -0.68
C LEU A 69 -16.63 -7.95 -2.04
N ASP A 70 -17.76 -8.55 -2.30
CA ASP A 70 -18.13 -9.02 -3.60
C ASP A 70 -18.42 -7.83 -4.52
N LEU A 71 -17.67 -7.69 -5.61
CA LEU A 71 -17.74 -6.50 -6.46
C LEU A 71 -19.00 -6.45 -7.33
N GLU A 72 -19.62 -7.59 -7.59
CA GLU A 72 -20.84 -7.69 -8.38
C GLU A 72 -22.07 -7.41 -7.51
N THR A 73 -22.21 -8.15 -6.41
CA THR A 73 -23.40 -8.09 -5.54
C THR A 73 -23.32 -7.00 -4.48
N ARG A 74 -22.15 -6.40 -4.26
CA ARG A 74 -21.86 -5.43 -3.20
C ARG A 74 -22.07 -5.96 -1.77
N ARG A 75 -22.12 -7.27 -1.60
CA ARG A 75 -22.23 -7.91 -0.29
C ARG A 75 -20.87 -8.04 0.36
N THR A 76 -20.85 -7.83 1.66
CA THR A 76 -19.65 -8.00 2.47
C THR A 76 -19.74 -9.20 3.39
N SER A 77 -18.58 -9.78 3.70
CA SER A 77 -18.43 -10.83 4.71
C SER A 77 -17.13 -10.63 5.48
N THR A 78 -17.11 -11.09 6.73
CA THR A 78 -15.89 -11.12 7.56
C THR A 78 -15.11 -12.39 7.25
N ILE A 79 -13.81 -12.24 7.01
CA ILE A 79 -12.87 -13.33 6.70
C ILE A 79 -12.00 -13.65 7.92
N ALA A 80 -11.66 -12.63 8.72
CA ALA A 80 -10.92 -12.79 9.96
C ALA A 80 -11.27 -11.68 10.95
N GLY A 81 -11.04 -11.95 12.22
CA GLY A 81 -11.30 -11.02 13.31
C GLY A 81 -12.71 -11.11 13.88
N ASN A 82 -12.80 -11.20 15.20
CA ASN A 82 -14.06 -11.21 15.96
C ASN A 82 -14.50 -9.81 16.40
N GLY A 83 -13.63 -8.78 16.19
CA GLY A 83 -13.86 -7.39 16.58
C GLY A 83 -13.21 -7.00 17.89
N GLU A 84 -12.67 -7.93 18.63
CA GLU A 84 -11.90 -7.64 19.84
C GLU A 84 -10.46 -7.26 19.46
N ARG A 85 -9.95 -6.23 20.13
CA ARG A 85 -8.57 -5.77 19.98
C ARG A 85 -7.67 -6.57 20.91
N ALA A 86 -7.08 -7.65 20.39
CA ALA A 86 -6.17 -8.53 21.12
C ALA A 86 -5.28 -9.37 20.20
N TYR A 87 -4.34 -10.11 20.78
CA TYR A 87 -3.53 -11.12 20.11
C TYR A 87 -3.97 -12.49 20.61
N ALA A 88 -4.89 -13.14 19.90
CA ALA A 88 -5.43 -14.44 20.28
C ALA A 88 -5.98 -15.22 19.08
N GLY A 89 -6.16 -16.52 19.26
CA GLY A 89 -6.89 -17.37 18.32
C GLY A 89 -6.03 -18.11 17.29
N ASP A 90 -4.72 -18.20 17.46
CA ASP A 90 -3.88 -19.08 16.64
C ASP A 90 -4.34 -20.53 16.73
N GLY A 91 -4.38 -21.22 15.59
CA GLY A 91 -4.89 -22.57 15.46
C GLY A 91 -6.42 -22.68 15.39
N ARG A 92 -7.15 -21.57 15.47
CA ARG A 92 -8.62 -21.51 15.32
C ARG A 92 -9.02 -21.00 13.94
N VAL A 93 -10.33 -21.06 13.65
CA VAL A 93 -10.92 -20.42 12.49
C VAL A 93 -10.70 -18.89 12.58
N ALA A 94 -10.24 -18.29 11.50
CA ALA A 94 -9.80 -16.90 11.50
C ALA A 94 -10.86 -15.88 11.95
N THR A 95 -12.15 -16.17 11.75
CA THR A 95 -13.26 -15.32 12.22
C THR A 95 -13.46 -15.34 13.73
N GLU A 96 -12.88 -16.31 14.44
CA GLU A 96 -12.93 -16.42 15.90
C GLU A 96 -11.69 -15.78 16.57
N ALA A 97 -10.67 -15.47 15.78
CA ALA A 97 -9.45 -14.85 16.28
C ALA A 97 -9.65 -13.37 16.56
N SER A 98 -8.98 -12.85 17.59
CA SER A 98 -8.86 -11.43 17.82
C SER A 98 -7.69 -10.88 17.00
N LEU A 99 -7.86 -9.71 16.39
CA LEU A 99 -6.83 -8.98 15.65
C LEU A 99 -6.55 -7.65 16.35
N ASN A 100 -5.39 -7.04 16.07
CA ASN A 100 -5.07 -5.72 16.60
C ASN A 100 -4.42 -4.84 15.53
N MET A 101 -5.21 -3.88 15.03
CA MET A 101 -4.80 -2.95 13.99
C MET A 101 -4.25 -3.67 12.74
N PRO A 102 -5.08 -4.48 12.04
CA PRO A 102 -4.67 -5.12 10.79
C PRO A 102 -4.46 -4.06 9.70
N HIS A 103 -3.20 -3.91 9.23
CA HIS A 103 -2.81 -2.79 8.36
C HIS A 103 -2.71 -3.15 6.88
N GLU A 104 -2.23 -4.35 6.57
CA GLU A 104 -2.00 -4.79 5.20
C GLU A 104 -2.31 -6.27 5.07
N ILE A 105 -2.77 -6.66 3.88
CA ILE A 105 -3.08 -8.04 3.53
C ILE A 105 -2.52 -8.39 2.15
N GLN A 106 -2.06 -9.62 2.00
CA GLN A 106 -1.57 -10.13 0.73
C GLN A 106 -1.90 -11.61 0.54
N PHE A 107 -2.23 -12.02 -0.68
CA PHE A 107 -2.40 -13.42 -1.04
C PHE A 107 -1.13 -14.00 -1.65
N ASP A 108 -0.77 -15.21 -1.27
CA ASP A 108 0.21 -16.00 -2.02
C ASP A 108 -0.43 -16.74 -3.22
N ALA A 109 0.40 -17.51 -3.93
CA ALA A 109 -0.08 -18.27 -5.11
C ALA A 109 -0.99 -19.45 -4.74
N ALA A 110 -0.93 -19.95 -3.51
CA ALA A 110 -1.78 -21.01 -2.99
C ALA A 110 -3.12 -20.49 -2.44
N GLY A 111 -3.29 -19.17 -2.40
CA GLY A 111 -4.48 -18.51 -1.88
C GLY A 111 -4.49 -18.35 -0.37
N HIS A 112 -3.37 -18.56 0.31
CA HIS A 112 -3.23 -18.20 1.71
C HIS A 112 -3.22 -16.69 1.86
N LEU A 113 -3.88 -16.16 2.89
CA LEU A 113 -3.93 -14.73 3.17
C LEU A 113 -2.99 -14.38 4.34
N TYR A 114 -2.03 -13.51 4.08
CA TYR A 114 -1.14 -12.94 5.10
C TYR A 114 -1.69 -11.61 5.58
N ILE A 115 -1.54 -11.32 6.88
CA ILE A 115 -2.06 -10.13 7.55
C ILE A 115 -0.93 -9.52 8.38
N ALA A 116 -0.58 -8.27 8.15
CA ALA A 116 0.28 -7.49 9.04
C ALA A 116 -0.57 -6.90 10.17
N GLU A 117 -0.31 -7.29 11.41
CA GLU A 117 -0.97 -6.74 12.61
C GLU A 117 -0.02 -5.80 13.34
N ARG A 118 -0.25 -4.49 13.16
CA ARG A 118 0.66 -3.45 13.66
C ARG A 118 0.91 -3.55 15.16
N ASP A 119 -0.16 -3.56 15.95
CA ASP A 119 -0.06 -3.43 17.41
C ASP A 119 0.12 -4.77 18.13
N ASN A 120 -0.06 -5.87 17.41
CA ASN A 120 0.37 -7.20 17.88
C ASN A 120 1.83 -7.52 17.49
N HIS A 121 2.48 -6.67 16.70
CA HIS A 121 3.88 -6.86 16.27
C HIS A 121 4.14 -8.20 15.57
N VAL A 122 3.15 -8.68 14.80
CA VAL A 122 3.20 -9.98 14.11
C VAL A 122 2.72 -9.90 12.68
N VAL A 123 3.05 -10.92 11.91
CA VAL A 123 2.37 -11.27 10.67
C VAL A 123 1.66 -12.59 10.89
N ARG A 124 0.38 -12.65 10.55
CA ARG A 124 -0.42 -13.87 10.62
C ARG A 124 -0.79 -14.37 9.24
N LYS A 125 -1.04 -15.66 9.13
CA LYS A 125 -1.45 -16.33 7.89
C LYS A 125 -2.76 -17.08 8.11
N ILE A 126 -3.68 -16.97 7.17
CA ILE A 126 -4.90 -17.77 7.09
C ILE A 126 -4.71 -18.82 5.98
N GLU A 127 -4.83 -20.08 6.34
CA GLU A 127 -4.79 -21.19 5.40
C GLU A 127 -6.01 -21.18 4.47
N ALA A 128 -5.79 -21.26 3.16
CA ALA A 128 -6.86 -21.15 2.17
C ALA A 128 -7.96 -22.21 2.32
N LYS A 129 -7.58 -23.45 2.63
CA LYS A 129 -8.48 -24.59 2.72
C LYS A 129 -9.20 -24.71 4.07
N THR A 130 -8.43 -24.63 5.15
CA THR A 130 -8.93 -24.87 6.52
C THR A 130 -9.52 -23.62 7.16
N ARG A 131 -9.14 -22.43 6.65
CA ARG A 131 -9.47 -21.14 7.26
C ARG A 131 -8.87 -20.92 8.65
N LEU A 132 -7.96 -21.76 9.07
CA LEU A 132 -7.25 -21.60 10.33
C LEU A 132 -6.24 -20.46 10.21
N ILE A 133 -6.13 -19.68 11.26
CA ILE A 133 -5.15 -18.59 11.37
C ILE A 133 -3.97 -19.02 12.26
N SER A 134 -2.78 -18.58 11.91
CA SER A 134 -1.56 -18.81 12.69
C SER A 134 -0.57 -17.68 12.53
N THR A 135 0.24 -17.41 13.54
CA THR A 135 1.37 -16.48 13.45
C THR A 135 2.49 -17.10 12.64
N VAL A 136 3.05 -16.35 11.69
CA VAL A 136 4.16 -16.78 10.83
C VAL A 136 5.42 -15.94 11.01
N ALA A 137 5.31 -14.72 11.56
CA ALA A 137 6.44 -13.89 11.96
C ALA A 137 6.06 -12.99 13.14
N GLY A 138 7.02 -12.75 14.03
CA GLY A 138 6.82 -11.97 15.25
C GLY A 138 6.44 -12.81 16.45
N THR A 139 6.82 -12.35 17.65
CA THR A 139 6.52 -12.98 18.94
C THR A 139 5.30 -12.41 19.66
N GLY A 140 4.78 -11.27 19.18
CA GLY A 140 3.79 -10.46 19.89
C GLY A 140 4.42 -9.35 20.74
N GLU A 141 5.72 -9.35 20.94
CA GLU A 141 6.45 -8.33 21.69
C GLU A 141 7.18 -7.38 20.75
N ALA A 142 7.12 -6.07 21.05
CA ALA A 142 7.81 -5.05 20.27
C ALA A 142 9.32 -5.13 20.44
N GLY A 143 10.07 -5.22 19.36
CA GLY A 143 11.54 -5.26 19.43
C GLY A 143 12.17 -5.50 18.08
N PHE A 144 13.49 -5.75 18.09
CA PHE A 144 14.27 -6.13 16.93
C PHE A 144 15.22 -7.28 17.28
N SER A 145 14.98 -8.45 16.69
CA SER A 145 15.84 -9.63 16.84
C SER A 145 15.49 -10.68 15.79
N GLY A 146 16.19 -11.83 15.86
CA GLY A 146 15.80 -13.07 15.22
C GLY A 146 16.32 -13.27 13.79
N ASP A 147 17.19 -12.40 13.27
CA ASP A 147 17.80 -12.59 11.96
C ASP A 147 18.57 -13.91 11.88
N GLY A 148 18.37 -14.66 10.80
CA GLY A 148 18.96 -15.99 10.58
C GLY A 148 18.23 -17.12 11.29
N GLY A 149 17.18 -16.83 12.07
CA GLY A 149 16.36 -17.81 12.80
C GLY A 149 14.92 -17.89 12.31
N PRO A 150 14.09 -18.72 12.98
CA PRO A 150 12.66 -18.82 12.70
C PRO A 150 11.95 -17.48 12.88
N ALA A 151 11.16 -17.05 11.90
CA ALA A 151 10.46 -15.77 11.94
C ALA A 151 9.46 -15.66 13.11
N THR A 152 8.90 -16.78 13.58
CA THR A 152 8.01 -16.83 14.75
C THR A 152 8.74 -16.56 16.07
N GLY A 153 10.06 -16.63 16.10
CA GLY A 153 10.90 -16.24 17.24
C GLY A 153 11.52 -14.86 17.11
N ALA A 154 11.28 -14.15 16.02
CA ALA A 154 11.81 -12.81 15.81
C ALA A 154 10.95 -11.74 16.47
N HIS A 155 11.56 -10.68 16.99
CA HIS A 155 10.81 -9.49 17.39
C HIS A 155 10.65 -8.55 16.20
N LEU A 156 9.42 -8.11 15.98
CA LEU A 156 9.04 -7.05 15.06
C LEU A 156 8.54 -5.83 15.84
N ARG A 157 8.53 -4.67 15.22
CA ARG A 157 7.96 -3.47 15.82
C ARG A 157 7.04 -2.76 14.84
N GLN A 158 5.74 -2.88 15.07
CA GLN A 158 4.72 -2.23 14.23
C GLN A 158 4.88 -2.56 12.73
N PRO A 159 4.85 -3.84 12.30
CA PRO A 159 4.87 -4.16 10.89
C PRO A 159 3.64 -3.55 10.21
N HIS A 160 3.85 -2.72 9.18
CA HIS A 160 2.76 -2.00 8.54
C HIS A 160 2.36 -2.60 7.20
N SER A 161 3.32 -2.97 6.37
CA SER A 161 3.06 -3.50 5.05
C SER A 161 3.83 -4.79 4.81
N ILE A 162 3.20 -5.66 4.05
CA ILE A 162 3.75 -6.95 3.62
C ILE A 162 3.50 -7.12 2.12
N VAL A 163 4.42 -7.79 1.45
CA VAL A 163 4.21 -8.21 0.06
C VAL A 163 4.85 -9.56 -0.21
N VAL A 164 4.13 -10.42 -0.93
CA VAL A 164 4.63 -11.76 -1.34
C VAL A 164 5.45 -11.64 -2.62
N ASP A 165 6.77 -11.76 -2.51
CA ASP A 165 7.68 -11.92 -3.64
C ASP A 165 7.69 -13.39 -4.09
N ARG A 166 6.78 -13.70 -5.04
CA ARG A 166 6.63 -15.06 -5.57
C ARG A 166 7.85 -15.56 -6.33
N ARG A 167 8.65 -14.65 -6.92
CA ARG A 167 9.85 -15.03 -7.68
C ARG A 167 10.96 -15.55 -6.78
N ARG A 168 11.09 -14.96 -5.59
CA ARG A 168 12.12 -15.33 -4.61
C ARG A 168 11.56 -16.13 -3.44
N ASN A 169 10.27 -16.52 -3.52
CA ASN A 169 9.57 -17.30 -2.50
C ASN A 169 9.74 -16.71 -1.09
N ARG A 170 9.49 -15.42 -0.95
CA ARG A 170 9.66 -14.72 0.33
C ARG A 170 8.53 -13.74 0.60
N LEU A 171 8.28 -13.45 1.86
CA LEU A 171 7.44 -12.37 2.34
C LEU A 171 8.34 -11.21 2.73
N LEU A 172 8.18 -10.06 2.09
CA LEU A 172 8.81 -8.80 2.49
C LEU A 172 7.94 -8.14 3.54
N ILE A 173 8.55 -7.55 4.58
CA ILE A 173 7.86 -6.97 5.73
C ILE A 173 8.45 -5.59 6.00
N CYS A 174 7.64 -4.54 5.94
CA CYS A 174 8.00 -3.20 6.42
C CYS A 174 7.91 -3.18 7.95
N ASP A 175 9.01 -3.43 8.62
CA ASP A 175 9.17 -3.36 10.07
C ASP A 175 9.45 -1.90 10.48
N ILE A 176 8.42 -1.04 10.35
CA ILE A 176 8.57 0.42 10.35
C ILE A 176 9.08 0.95 11.69
N GLY A 177 8.61 0.40 12.80
CA GLY A 177 9.05 0.82 14.13
C GLY A 177 10.52 0.52 14.42
N ASN A 178 11.11 -0.39 13.65
CA ASN A 178 12.53 -0.72 13.67
C ASN A 178 13.31 -0.05 12.53
N HIS A 179 12.67 0.74 11.67
CA HIS A 179 13.28 1.34 10.48
C HIS A 179 14.02 0.33 9.61
N ARG A 180 13.39 -0.85 9.40
CA ARG A 180 13.98 -1.97 8.66
C ARG A 180 13.00 -2.59 7.67
N LEU A 181 13.59 -3.17 6.64
CA LEU A 181 12.91 -4.07 5.74
C LEU A 181 13.38 -5.50 6.05
N ARG A 182 12.44 -6.37 6.38
CA ARG A 182 12.71 -7.77 6.68
C ARG A 182 12.18 -8.65 5.56
N ALA A 183 12.80 -9.81 5.38
CA ALA A 183 12.37 -10.84 4.45
C ALA A 183 12.27 -12.18 5.16
N MET A 184 11.12 -12.83 5.05
CA MET A 184 10.91 -14.21 5.53
C MET A 184 10.83 -15.14 4.32
N ASN A 185 11.66 -16.18 4.30
CA ASN A 185 11.57 -17.24 3.30
C ASN A 185 10.31 -18.09 3.58
N LEU A 186 9.44 -18.23 2.57
CA LEU A 186 8.14 -18.90 2.75
C LEU A 186 8.23 -20.42 2.89
N SER A 187 9.34 -21.05 2.44
CA SER A 187 9.54 -22.49 2.59
C SER A 187 10.21 -22.86 3.91
N THR A 188 11.18 -22.06 4.37
CA THR A 188 11.97 -22.40 5.57
C THR A 188 11.48 -21.67 6.83
N GLY A 189 10.71 -20.58 6.66
CA GLY A 189 10.28 -19.71 7.75
C GLY A 189 11.41 -18.87 8.37
N ILE A 190 12.61 -18.87 7.77
CA ILE A 190 13.74 -18.07 8.26
C ILE A 190 13.56 -16.61 7.86
N ILE A 191 13.83 -15.71 8.81
CA ILE A 191 13.75 -14.27 8.59
C ILE A 191 15.13 -13.62 8.61
N GLU A 192 15.29 -12.56 7.83
CA GLU A 192 16.52 -11.75 7.79
C GLU A 192 16.19 -10.28 7.53
N THR A 193 17.09 -9.39 7.93
CA THR A 193 17.05 -7.98 7.55
C THR A 193 17.70 -7.80 6.18
N ILE A 194 16.94 -7.25 5.23
CA ILE A 194 17.44 -6.96 3.87
C ILE A 194 17.66 -5.47 3.63
N GLY A 195 17.30 -4.61 4.57
CA GLY A 195 17.52 -3.16 4.48
C GLY A 195 17.24 -2.44 5.80
N GLY A 196 17.88 -1.29 5.95
CA GLY A 196 17.72 -0.45 7.14
C GLY A 196 18.71 -0.77 8.26
N THR A 197 19.22 0.26 8.91
CA THR A 197 20.13 0.17 10.07
C THR A 197 19.41 0.31 11.41
N GLY A 198 18.14 0.75 11.39
CA GLY A 198 17.39 1.17 12.57
C GLY A 198 17.46 2.67 12.85
N GLU A 199 18.30 3.39 12.15
CA GLU A 199 18.44 4.84 12.26
C GLU A 199 17.52 5.58 11.29
N ARG A 200 17.21 6.84 11.61
CA ARG A 200 16.32 7.71 10.83
C ARG A 200 17.12 8.77 10.06
N GLN A 201 17.90 8.32 9.09
CA GLN A 201 18.65 9.23 8.22
C GLN A 201 18.09 9.18 6.80
N PRO A 202 18.29 10.21 5.97
CA PRO A 202 17.95 10.17 4.57
C PRO A 202 18.63 8.99 3.86
N THR A 203 17.91 8.34 2.94
CA THR A 203 18.44 7.25 2.13
C THR A 203 19.08 7.85 0.87
N PRO A 204 20.40 7.70 0.64
CA PRO A 204 21.04 8.20 -0.58
C PRO A 204 20.58 7.46 -1.83
N ASP A 205 20.50 8.18 -2.96
CA ASP A 205 20.27 7.58 -4.27
C ASP A 205 21.43 6.66 -4.67
N GLY A 206 21.14 5.46 -5.18
CA GLY A 206 22.13 4.46 -5.54
C GLY A 206 22.70 3.65 -4.37
N ALA A 207 22.24 3.87 -3.14
CA ALA A 207 22.73 3.12 -1.99
C ALA A 207 22.18 1.69 -1.95
N ARG A 208 23.00 0.73 -1.44
CA ARG A 208 22.48 -0.59 -1.08
C ARG A 208 21.69 -0.49 0.22
N LEU A 209 20.51 -1.10 0.26
CA LEU A 209 19.65 -1.07 1.45
C LEU A 209 20.31 -1.69 2.69
N THR A 210 21.13 -2.74 2.50
CA THR A 210 21.95 -3.31 3.58
C THR A 210 22.98 -2.29 4.04
N GLY A 211 22.92 -1.89 5.30
CA GLY A 211 23.80 -0.87 5.88
C GLY A 211 23.40 0.57 5.61
N THR A 212 22.24 0.81 4.98
CA THR A 212 21.69 2.15 4.73
C THR A 212 20.48 2.40 5.59
N SER A 213 20.38 3.59 6.20
CA SER A 213 19.20 3.97 6.99
C SER A 213 17.96 4.12 6.12
N LEU A 214 16.81 3.72 6.66
CA LEU A 214 15.49 3.88 6.06
C LEU A 214 14.60 4.73 6.96
N ASN A 215 14.19 5.91 6.48
CA ASN A 215 13.37 6.81 7.29
C ASN A 215 11.88 6.46 7.17
N GLY A 216 11.44 5.47 7.95
CA GLY A 216 10.06 5.00 8.00
C GLY A 216 9.64 4.17 6.78
N PRO A 217 10.19 2.96 6.56
CA PRO A 217 9.77 2.06 5.49
C PRO A 217 8.32 1.64 5.70
N ARG A 218 7.40 2.20 4.90
CA ARG A 218 5.97 2.14 5.17
C ARG A 218 5.23 1.13 4.31
N THR A 219 5.52 1.08 3.02
CA THR A 219 4.80 0.22 2.08
C THR A 219 5.67 -0.18 0.90
N ILE A 220 5.35 -1.33 0.33
CA ILE A 220 6.06 -1.93 -0.79
C ILE A 220 5.06 -2.28 -1.90
N ALA A 221 5.45 -2.04 -3.16
CA ALA A 221 4.78 -2.60 -4.32
C ALA A 221 5.81 -3.30 -5.22
N LEU A 222 5.44 -4.45 -5.80
CA LEU A 222 6.32 -5.22 -6.71
C LEU A 222 6.01 -4.92 -8.17
N ASP A 223 7.04 -4.85 -9.01
CA ASP A 223 6.89 -4.92 -10.46
C ASP A 223 6.93 -6.38 -10.98
N ARG A 224 6.67 -6.54 -12.27
CA ARG A 224 6.71 -7.88 -12.90
C ARG A 224 8.09 -8.51 -12.91
N ALA A 225 9.15 -7.72 -12.87
CA ALA A 225 10.52 -8.21 -12.82
C ALA A 225 10.92 -8.68 -11.41
N GLY A 226 10.11 -8.34 -10.39
CA GLY A 226 10.37 -8.65 -8.99
C GLY A 226 11.19 -7.58 -8.29
N ASN A 227 11.47 -6.45 -8.95
CA ASN A 227 11.95 -5.28 -8.25
C ASN A 227 10.80 -4.69 -7.43
N PHE A 228 11.12 -3.89 -6.42
CA PHE A 228 10.09 -3.32 -5.58
C PHE A 228 10.23 -1.81 -5.41
N TYR A 229 9.10 -1.18 -5.23
CA TYR A 229 8.98 0.23 -4.88
C TYR A 229 8.76 0.33 -3.39
N LEU A 230 9.56 1.14 -2.71
CA LEU A 230 9.53 1.34 -1.27
C LEU A 230 9.20 2.80 -0.97
N ALA A 231 8.11 3.04 -0.27
CA ALA A 231 7.81 4.36 0.26
C ALA A 231 8.39 4.52 1.67
N LEU A 232 9.12 5.60 1.86
CA LEU A 232 9.62 6.05 3.15
C LEU A 232 8.69 7.16 3.65
N ARG A 233 7.82 6.84 4.61
CA ARG A 233 6.78 7.76 5.09
C ARG A 233 7.36 9.04 5.69
N GLU A 234 8.26 8.91 6.64
CA GLU A 234 8.95 10.03 7.29
C GLU A 234 10.00 10.68 6.39
N GLY A 235 10.49 9.92 5.42
CA GLY A 235 11.41 10.40 4.38
C GLY A 235 10.71 11.15 3.24
N ASN A 236 9.37 11.16 3.16
CA ASN A 236 8.60 11.78 2.08
C ASN A 236 9.16 11.46 0.69
N ALA A 237 9.60 10.23 0.48
CA ALA A 237 10.29 9.79 -0.73
C ALA A 237 9.94 8.35 -1.10
N ILE A 238 10.10 8.03 -2.38
CA ILE A 238 9.89 6.70 -2.91
C ILE A 238 11.13 6.26 -3.69
N TYR A 239 11.53 5.02 -3.47
CA TYR A 239 12.67 4.39 -4.13
C TYR A 239 12.21 3.17 -4.91
N ARG A 240 12.77 2.97 -6.10
CA ARG A 240 12.76 1.68 -6.77
C ARG A 240 13.98 0.91 -6.32
N VAL A 241 13.79 -0.30 -5.85
CA VAL A 241 14.86 -1.17 -5.38
C VAL A 241 15.04 -2.33 -6.35
N ASP A 242 16.24 -2.47 -6.86
CA ASP A 242 16.65 -3.66 -7.58
C ASP A 242 16.71 -4.85 -6.61
N ALA A 243 15.93 -5.87 -6.88
CA ALA A 243 15.72 -6.95 -5.91
C ALA A 243 16.89 -7.94 -5.81
N ASP A 244 17.83 -7.94 -6.77
CA ASP A 244 19.01 -8.81 -6.75
C ASP A 244 20.19 -8.13 -6.05
N THR A 245 20.38 -6.83 -6.31
CA THR A 245 21.47 -6.06 -5.72
C THR A 245 21.09 -5.34 -4.45
N LEU A 246 19.79 -5.20 -4.18
CA LEU A 246 19.20 -4.36 -3.13
C LEU A 246 19.62 -2.89 -3.24
N THR A 247 19.90 -2.41 -4.44
CA THR A 247 20.24 -1.02 -4.71
C THR A 247 18.98 -0.17 -4.84
N ALA A 248 18.90 0.90 -4.07
CA ALA A 248 17.75 1.81 -4.04
C ALA A 248 18.00 3.00 -4.98
N HIS A 249 17.10 3.20 -5.93
CA HIS A 249 17.11 4.33 -6.85
C HIS A 249 15.97 5.27 -6.52
N HIS A 250 16.29 6.52 -6.21
CA HIS A 250 15.31 7.54 -5.88
C HIS A 250 14.43 7.87 -7.09
N ILE A 251 13.11 7.76 -6.95
CA ILE A 251 12.17 7.97 -8.06
C ILE A 251 11.13 9.05 -7.79
N ALA A 252 10.83 9.39 -6.54
CA ALA A 252 9.88 10.45 -6.23
C ALA A 252 10.08 11.03 -4.84
N GLY A 253 9.67 12.29 -4.69
CA GLY A 253 9.70 13.03 -3.43
C GLY A 253 11.02 13.74 -3.17
N THR A 254 10.98 14.99 -2.72
CA THR A 254 12.19 15.77 -2.40
C THR A 254 12.75 15.45 -1.00
N GLY A 255 12.04 14.65 -0.20
CA GLY A 255 12.33 14.48 1.23
C GLY A 255 11.58 15.47 2.13
N GLU A 256 11.22 16.63 1.59
CA GLU A 256 10.45 17.64 2.29
C GLU A 256 8.95 17.39 2.17
N PRO A 257 8.18 17.47 3.28
CA PRO A 257 6.73 17.29 3.20
C PRO A 257 6.07 18.43 2.41
N GLY A 258 4.99 18.11 1.70
CA GLY A 258 4.21 19.10 0.95
C GLY A 258 3.46 18.50 -0.23
N TYR A 259 2.75 19.37 -0.96
CA TYR A 259 1.95 19.00 -2.12
C TYR A 259 2.32 19.90 -3.31
N SER A 260 3.14 19.38 -4.21
CA SER A 260 3.58 20.12 -5.42
C SER A 260 4.12 19.17 -6.49
N GLY A 261 4.41 19.70 -7.67
CA GLY A 261 5.15 19.01 -8.73
C GLY A 261 4.30 18.26 -9.74
N ASP A 262 2.96 18.37 -9.72
CA ASP A 262 2.10 17.74 -10.73
C ASP A 262 2.44 18.25 -12.13
N GLY A 263 2.53 17.33 -13.09
CA GLY A 263 2.93 17.61 -14.47
C GLY A 263 4.44 17.67 -14.70
N GLY A 264 5.26 17.56 -13.63
CA GLY A 264 6.73 17.59 -13.70
C GLY A 264 7.39 16.27 -13.30
N ASP A 265 8.72 16.30 -13.20
CA ASP A 265 9.53 15.16 -12.74
C ASP A 265 9.16 14.79 -11.29
N SER A 266 8.81 13.53 -11.07
CA SER A 266 8.40 13.00 -9.78
C SER A 266 9.45 13.19 -8.67
N ARG A 267 10.74 13.25 -9.02
CA ARG A 267 11.84 13.47 -8.07
C ARG A 267 11.86 14.90 -7.51
N ALA A 268 11.28 15.86 -8.24
CA ALA A 268 11.14 17.24 -7.82
C ALA A 268 9.81 17.52 -7.10
N ALA A 269 8.91 16.55 -7.05
CA ALA A 269 7.63 16.69 -6.37
C ALA A 269 7.78 16.61 -4.84
N ARG A 270 6.94 17.33 -4.10
CA ARG A 270 6.79 17.13 -2.67
C ARG A 270 5.67 16.13 -2.40
N LEU A 271 5.90 15.20 -1.49
CA LEU A 271 4.94 14.23 -0.99
C LEU A 271 4.65 14.51 0.49
N GLY A 272 3.48 14.09 0.95
CA GLY A 272 3.06 14.24 2.35
C GLY A 272 2.81 12.87 3.00
N GLY A 273 3.85 12.26 3.57
CA GLY A 273 3.73 10.99 4.28
C GLY A 273 3.09 9.88 3.46
N PRO A 274 3.66 9.43 2.33
CA PRO A 274 3.08 8.41 1.46
C PRO A 274 2.92 7.09 2.21
N LYS A 275 1.71 6.47 2.18
CA LYS A 275 1.38 5.28 2.96
C LYS A 275 0.91 4.08 2.16
N GLY A 276 0.45 4.25 0.95
CA GLY A 276 0.06 3.16 0.06
C GLY A 276 0.75 3.25 -1.28
N LEU A 277 1.17 2.12 -1.82
CA LEU A 277 1.71 1.99 -3.16
C LEU A 277 1.02 0.87 -3.91
N SER A 278 0.78 1.07 -5.20
CA SER A 278 0.37 0.00 -6.10
C SER A 278 1.01 0.18 -7.47
N TRP A 279 1.63 -0.86 -7.97
CA TRP A 279 2.20 -0.88 -9.30
C TRP A 279 1.25 -1.60 -10.27
N ALA A 280 0.95 -0.96 -11.39
CA ALA A 280 0.24 -1.61 -12.47
C ALA A 280 0.75 -1.12 -13.82
N ARG A 281 1.13 -2.05 -14.69
CA ARG A 281 1.73 -1.75 -16.00
C ARG A 281 3.00 -0.89 -15.80
N ASP A 282 3.06 0.29 -16.38
CA ASP A 282 4.21 1.22 -16.23
C ASP A 282 3.86 2.42 -15.33
N THR A 283 2.90 2.24 -14.41
CA THR A 283 2.42 3.29 -13.51
C THR A 283 2.57 2.87 -12.06
N LEU A 284 3.09 3.76 -11.22
CA LEU A 284 3.08 3.63 -9.78
C LEU A 284 2.05 4.58 -9.18
N TYR A 285 1.05 4.04 -8.50
CA TYR A 285 0.04 4.80 -7.77
C TYR A 285 0.48 4.97 -6.32
N ILE A 286 0.20 6.13 -5.75
CA ILE A 286 0.65 6.56 -4.43
C ILE A 286 -0.54 7.11 -3.65
N ALA A 287 -0.84 6.56 -2.49
CA ALA A 287 -1.67 7.24 -1.51
C ALA A 287 -0.79 8.29 -0.79
N ASP A 288 -0.89 9.53 -1.26
CA ASP A 288 -0.20 10.69 -0.72
C ASP A 288 -1.03 11.26 0.44
N THR A 289 -0.97 10.56 1.56
CA THR A 289 -1.99 10.50 2.61
C THR A 289 -2.25 11.85 3.27
N GLU A 290 -1.20 12.57 3.69
CA GLU A 290 -1.36 13.84 4.38
C GLU A 290 -1.74 14.97 3.41
N ASN A 291 -1.57 14.74 2.11
CA ASN A 291 -2.05 15.61 1.04
C ASN A 291 -3.48 15.27 0.57
N HIS A 292 -4.11 14.22 1.13
CA HIS A 292 -5.49 13.84 0.80
C HIS A 292 -5.74 13.55 -0.69
N VAL A 293 -4.75 12.97 -1.38
CA VAL A 293 -4.83 12.66 -2.82
C VAL A 293 -4.25 11.28 -3.14
N ILE A 294 -4.65 10.76 -4.29
CA ILE A 294 -3.93 9.67 -4.96
C ILE A 294 -3.17 10.27 -6.13
N ARG A 295 -1.88 10.00 -6.17
CA ARG A 295 -0.99 10.41 -7.26
C ARG A 295 -0.55 9.22 -8.07
N ALA A 296 -0.16 9.47 -9.32
CA ALA A 296 0.36 8.45 -10.21
C ALA A 296 1.65 8.95 -10.88
N ILE A 297 2.64 8.08 -10.96
CA ILE A 297 3.89 8.32 -11.67
C ILE A 297 3.89 7.44 -12.92
N ASP A 298 4.04 8.03 -14.07
CA ASP A 298 4.45 7.32 -15.27
C ASP A 298 5.94 6.98 -15.18
N LEU A 299 6.25 5.70 -15.05
CA LEU A 299 7.61 5.24 -14.78
C LEU A 299 8.56 5.37 -15.99
N LYS A 300 8.02 5.58 -17.21
CA LYS A 300 8.83 5.83 -18.43
C LYS A 300 9.25 7.28 -18.54
N THR A 301 8.30 8.18 -18.29
CA THR A 301 8.52 9.63 -18.42
C THR A 301 8.93 10.28 -17.10
N ARG A 302 8.70 9.62 -15.97
CA ARG A 302 8.85 10.11 -14.59
C ARG A 302 7.93 11.30 -14.27
N ILE A 303 6.87 11.51 -15.05
CA ILE A 303 5.90 12.55 -14.75
C ILE A 303 4.96 12.07 -13.66
N ILE A 304 4.79 12.88 -12.61
CA ILE A 304 3.82 12.67 -11.55
C ILE A 304 2.58 13.53 -11.76
N ARG A 305 1.40 12.98 -11.39
CA ARG A 305 0.12 13.71 -11.46
C ARG A 305 -0.81 13.23 -10.35
N THR A 306 -1.66 14.11 -9.87
CA THR A 306 -2.84 13.74 -9.09
C THR A 306 -3.87 13.10 -10.02
N VAL A 307 -4.43 11.97 -9.60
CA VAL A 307 -5.48 11.23 -10.34
C VAL A 307 -6.80 11.18 -9.59
N LEU A 308 -6.76 11.42 -8.27
CA LEU A 308 -7.96 11.51 -7.43
C LEU A 308 -7.67 12.36 -6.19
N GLY A 309 -8.56 13.28 -5.88
CA GLY A 309 -8.46 14.14 -4.71
C GLY A 309 -8.22 15.61 -5.06
N THR A 310 -8.63 16.50 -4.15
CA THR A 310 -8.53 17.96 -4.31
C THR A 310 -7.32 18.57 -3.56
N GLY A 311 -6.58 17.77 -2.80
CA GLY A 311 -5.56 18.26 -1.86
C GLY A 311 -6.15 18.81 -0.56
N ARG A 312 -7.48 18.73 -0.37
CA ARG A 312 -8.17 19.17 0.84
C ARG A 312 -8.88 17.98 1.48
N ARG A 313 -8.81 17.89 2.79
CA ARG A 313 -9.55 16.87 3.54
C ARG A 313 -11.04 17.05 3.37
N GLY A 314 -11.75 15.96 3.02
CA GLY A 314 -13.20 15.99 2.84
C GLY A 314 -13.76 14.62 2.45
N ASP A 315 -15.05 14.60 2.05
CA ASP A 315 -15.75 13.39 1.62
C ASP A 315 -16.61 13.70 0.37
N GLY A 316 -16.03 13.50 -0.81
CA GLY A 316 -16.69 13.76 -2.11
C GLY A 316 -16.58 15.23 -2.55
N PRO A 317 -17.43 15.69 -3.51
CA PRO A 317 -18.47 14.94 -4.22
C PRO A 317 -17.96 13.96 -5.28
N GLU A 318 -18.83 13.07 -5.72
CA GLU A 318 -18.64 12.18 -6.88
C GLU A 318 -19.48 12.71 -8.07
N PRO A 319 -19.20 12.36 -9.35
CA PRO A 319 -18.24 11.35 -9.81
C PRO A 319 -16.89 11.92 -10.31
N ASP A 320 -16.68 13.23 -10.31
CA ASP A 320 -15.45 13.85 -10.86
C ASP A 320 -14.27 13.63 -9.88
N PRO A 321 -13.24 12.86 -10.27
CA PRO A 321 -12.14 12.54 -9.37
C PRO A 321 -11.31 13.76 -8.95
N MET A 322 -11.29 14.82 -9.77
CA MET A 322 -10.54 16.04 -9.47
C MET A 322 -11.31 17.01 -8.57
N LYS A 323 -12.60 16.75 -8.34
CA LYS A 323 -13.46 17.50 -7.40
C LYS A 323 -13.76 16.70 -6.14
N CYS A 324 -13.46 15.41 -6.13
CA CYS A 324 -13.70 14.53 -5.00
C CYS A 324 -12.64 14.72 -3.92
N SER A 325 -12.97 15.33 -2.80
CA SER A 325 -12.08 15.41 -1.64
C SER A 325 -11.99 14.06 -0.95
N LEU A 326 -10.80 13.69 -0.49
CA LEU A 326 -10.52 12.50 0.29
C LEU A 326 -10.15 12.87 1.74
N ALA A 327 -10.25 11.89 2.65
CA ALA A 327 -9.85 12.06 4.04
C ALA A 327 -8.76 11.04 4.41
N ARG A 328 -7.49 11.42 4.24
CA ARG A 328 -6.30 10.64 4.54
C ARG A 328 -6.35 9.21 3.96
N PRO A 329 -6.35 9.06 2.62
CA PRO A 329 -6.34 7.73 2.00
C PRO A 329 -5.07 6.97 2.39
N HIS A 330 -5.21 5.69 2.82
CA HIS A 330 -4.07 4.85 3.21
C HIS A 330 -3.82 3.72 2.22
N GLY A 331 -4.87 3.03 1.78
CA GLY A 331 -4.75 1.92 0.84
C GLY A 331 -4.97 2.36 -0.59
N VAL A 332 -4.19 1.81 -1.51
CA VAL A 332 -4.40 1.95 -2.95
C VAL A 332 -4.06 0.63 -3.64
N PHE A 333 -4.92 0.18 -4.54
CA PHE A 333 -4.69 -1.05 -5.31
C PHE A 333 -5.21 -0.89 -6.74
N ALA A 334 -4.33 -1.10 -7.71
CA ALA A 334 -4.65 -1.11 -9.13
C ALA A 334 -4.77 -2.56 -9.62
N ASP A 335 -5.92 -2.92 -10.21
CA ASP A 335 -6.19 -4.30 -10.64
C ASP A 335 -5.49 -4.70 -11.96
N GLY A 336 -4.78 -3.76 -12.58
CA GLY A 336 -4.13 -3.96 -13.88
C GLY A 336 -5.10 -3.99 -15.07
N ARG A 337 -6.41 -3.93 -14.85
CA ARG A 337 -7.44 -3.85 -15.89
C ARG A 337 -7.91 -2.43 -16.13
N GLY A 338 -7.70 -1.53 -15.19
CA GLY A 338 -8.04 -0.12 -15.28
C GLY A 338 -8.80 0.43 -14.08
N ALA A 339 -9.15 -0.42 -13.11
CA ALA A 339 -9.74 0.05 -11.87
C ALA A 339 -8.66 0.30 -10.80
N LEU A 340 -8.84 1.38 -10.05
CA LEU A 340 -8.03 1.76 -8.92
C LEU A 340 -8.90 1.82 -7.67
N TYR A 341 -8.68 0.93 -6.74
CA TYR A 341 -9.40 0.86 -5.47
C TYR A 341 -8.65 1.68 -4.43
N VAL A 342 -9.37 2.46 -3.64
CA VAL A 342 -8.81 3.40 -2.66
C VAL A 342 -9.51 3.22 -1.31
N GLY A 343 -8.72 2.94 -0.28
CA GLY A 343 -9.15 3.03 1.10
C GLY A 343 -9.11 4.51 1.53
N ASP A 344 -10.25 5.20 1.42
CA ASP A 344 -10.44 6.57 1.89
C ASP A 344 -10.75 6.54 3.39
N SER A 345 -9.67 6.38 4.17
CA SER A 345 -9.71 5.81 5.51
C SER A 345 -10.55 6.61 6.49
N GLU A 346 -10.26 7.91 6.64
CA GLU A 346 -10.98 8.77 7.58
C GLU A 346 -12.29 9.32 7.02
N ALA A 347 -12.60 9.08 5.72
CA ALA A 347 -13.93 9.20 5.17
C ALA A 347 -14.76 7.91 5.37
N HIS A 348 -14.20 6.88 5.98
CA HIS A 348 -14.85 5.58 6.21
C HIS A 348 -15.50 5.03 4.94
N ARG A 349 -14.72 5.04 3.82
CA ARG A 349 -15.18 4.57 2.50
C ARG A 349 -14.09 3.77 1.79
N ILE A 350 -14.53 2.87 0.95
CA ILE A 350 -13.69 2.34 -0.13
C ILE A 350 -14.25 2.89 -1.43
N ARG A 351 -13.40 3.56 -2.20
CA ARG A 351 -13.75 4.14 -3.49
C ARG A 351 -13.12 3.35 -4.63
N VAL A 352 -13.72 3.46 -5.81
CA VAL A 352 -13.12 2.99 -7.05
C VAL A 352 -13.06 4.15 -8.04
N LEU A 353 -11.88 4.29 -8.65
CA LEU A 353 -11.64 5.14 -9.82
C LEU A 353 -11.53 4.22 -11.03
N ALA A 354 -12.38 4.39 -12.01
CA ALA A 354 -12.43 3.58 -13.21
C ALA A 354 -12.82 4.43 -14.43
N VAL A 355 -12.66 3.87 -15.60
CA VAL A 355 -13.22 4.43 -16.84
C VAL A 355 -14.74 4.38 -16.71
N GLY A 356 -15.39 5.52 -16.89
CA GLY A 356 -16.84 5.69 -16.80
C GLY A 356 -17.57 5.09 -18.00
#